data_eec35b6bc0b4114f1c780cdcabdf080e
#
_entry.id   eec35b6bc0b4114f1c780cdcabdf080e
#
_cell.length_a   1.000
_cell.length_b   1.000
_cell.length_c   1.000
_cell.angle_alpha   90.00
_cell.angle_beta   90.00
_cell.angle_gamma   90.00
#
_symmetry.space_group_name_H-M   'P 1'
#
loop_
_entity.id
_entity.type
_entity.pdbx_description
1 polymer ?
#
loop_
_entity_poly.entity_id
_entity_poly.type
_entity_poly.pdbx_seq_one_letter_code
_entity_poly.pdbx_strand_id
1 'polypeptide(L)'
;YEYYPEGLEHVIRRVYEEMPMPIMVTENGIATADDTRRVAYIQTAMKGVENCIQDGIPVKGYMYWSMMDNFEWQKGFGMTFGLISVDRTTQTRTAKPSLTVLGNYTK
;
A
#
# COMPACT_ATOMS: atom_id res chain seq x y z
N TYR A 1 -2.79 -8.60 11.32
CA TYR A 1 -3.06 -8.71 9.88
C TYR A 1 -2.02 -9.60 9.21
N GLU A 2 -2.46 -10.37 8.24
CA GLU A 2 -1.60 -11.27 7.50
C GLU A 2 -0.68 -10.50 6.53
N TYR A 3 0.58 -10.94 6.43
CA TYR A 3 1.52 -10.42 5.44
C TYR A 3 1.33 -11.18 4.12
N TYR A 4 0.62 -10.55 3.18
CA TYR A 4 0.30 -11.20 1.90
C TYR A 4 0.33 -10.18 0.75
N PRO A 5 1.54 -9.70 0.37
CA PRO A 5 1.65 -8.66 -0.66
C PRO A 5 1.21 -9.10 -2.06
N GLU A 6 1.24 -10.40 -2.35
CA GLU A 6 0.75 -10.95 -3.62
C GLU A 6 -0.77 -10.90 -3.75
N GLY A 7 -1.47 -10.71 -2.63
CA GLY A 7 -2.92 -10.70 -2.59
C GLY A 7 -3.54 -9.62 -3.45
N LEU A 8 -2.87 -8.47 -3.58
CA LEU A 8 -3.39 -7.38 -4.42
C LEU A 8 -3.53 -7.82 -5.88
N GLU A 9 -2.51 -8.45 -6.45
CA GLU A 9 -2.58 -8.96 -7.82
C GLU A 9 -3.71 -9.97 -7.99
N HIS A 10 -3.84 -10.89 -7.04
CA HIS A 10 -4.88 -11.91 -7.08
C HIS A 10 -6.28 -11.29 -7.04
N VAL A 11 -6.48 -10.30 -6.19
CA VAL A 11 -7.77 -9.60 -6.07
C VAL A 11 -8.09 -8.83 -7.34
N ILE A 12 -7.14 -8.10 -7.90
CA ILE A 12 -7.34 -7.35 -9.15
C ILE A 12 -7.75 -8.30 -10.27
N ARG A 13 -7.06 -9.42 -10.41
CA ARG A 13 -7.38 -10.41 -11.45
C ARG A 13 -8.76 -11.00 -11.25
N ARG A 14 -9.12 -11.35 -10.03
CA ARG A 14 -10.44 -11.91 -9.70
C ARG A 14 -11.56 -10.92 -10.00
N VAL A 15 -11.39 -9.66 -9.61
CA VAL A 15 -12.40 -8.62 -9.87
C VAL A 15 -12.57 -8.41 -11.37
N TYR A 16 -11.47 -8.35 -12.12
CA TYR A 16 -11.52 -8.14 -13.57
C TYR A 16 -12.18 -9.30 -14.32
N GLU A 17 -11.94 -10.53 -13.85
CA GLU A 17 -12.61 -11.73 -14.40
C GLU A 17 -14.12 -11.63 -14.32
N GLU A 18 -14.63 -11.16 -13.18
CA GLU A 18 -16.08 -11.08 -12.92
C GLU A 18 -16.70 -9.81 -13.50
N MET A 19 -15.93 -8.74 -13.55
CA MET A 19 -16.40 -7.42 -13.98
C MET A 19 -15.28 -6.71 -14.77
N PRO A 20 -15.17 -6.95 -16.08
CA PRO A 20 -14.09 -6.41 -16.90
C PRO A 20 -14.26 -4.92 -17.17
N MET A 21 -13.85 -4.10 -16.22
CA MET A 21 -13.89 -2.64 -16.27
C MET A 21 -12.58 -2.06 -15.74
N PRO A 22 -12.31 -0.76 -16.00
CA PRO A 22 -11.17 -0.09 -15.38
C PRO A 22 -11.21 -0.20 -13.85
N ILE A 23 -10.03 -0.41 -13.24
CA ILE A 23 -9.88 -0.65 -11.81
C ILE A 23 -9.02 0.45 -11.20
N MET A 24 -9.43 0.96 -10.05
CA MET A 24 -8.66 1.85 -9.20
C MET A 24 -8.40 1.16 -7.86
N VAL A 25 -7.14 1.02 -7.46
CA VAL A 25 -6.80 0.56 -6.11
C VAL A 25 -6.89 1.76 -5.18
N THR A 26 -7.91 1.78 -4.33
CA THR A 26 -8.17 2.92 -3.45
C THR A 26 -7.54 2.78 -2.07
N GLU A 27 -7.22 1.55 -1.66
CA GLU A 27 -6.51 1.29 -0.41
C GLU A 27 -5.69 0.01 -0.52
N ASN A 28 -4.42 0.09 -0.14
CA ASN A 28 -3.54 -1.08 -0.01
C ASN A 28 -2.37 -0.70 0.87
N GLY A 29 -2.02 -1.52 1.84
CA GLY A 29 -0.94 -1.22 2.75
C GLY A 29 -0.78 -2.30 3.80
N ILE A 30 0.17 -2.08 4.71
CA ILE A 30 0.48 -3.01 5.80
C ILE A 30 0.79 -2.28 7.09
N ALA A 31 0.31 -2.83 8.19
CA ALA A 31 0.70 -2.42 9.52
C ALA A 31 1.99 -3.14 9.92
N THR A 32 3.04 -2.39 10.15
CA THR A 32 4.30 -2.93 10.63
C THR A 32 5.16 -1.82 11.24
N ALA A 33 5.86 -2.14 12.32
CA ALA A 33 6.86 -1.25 12.90
C ALA A 33 8.19 -1.31 12.12
N ASP A 34 8.37 -2.32 11.30
CA ASP A 34 9.57 -2.51 10.49
C ASP A 34 9.36 -2.00 9.07
N ASP A 35 9.93 -0.83 8.76
CA ASP A 35 9.75 -0.20 7.46
C ASP A 35 10.41 -0.98 6.30
N THR A 36 11.42 -1.80 6.57
CA THR A 36 12.00 -2.66 5.53
C THR A 36 10.97 -3.67 5.04
N ARG A 37 10.13 -4.16 5.93
CA ARG A 37 9.01 -5.04 5.59
C ARG A 37 7.95 -4.31 4.77
N ARG A 38 7.70 -3.03 5.08
CA ARG A 38 6.79 -2.19 4.29
C ARG A 38 7.32 -1.94 2.89
N VAL A 39 8.62 -1.67 2.77
CA VAL A 39 9.27 -1.51 1.45
C VAL A 39 9.09 -2.79 0.62
N ALA A 40 9.38 -3.95 1.18
CA ALA A 40 9.21 -5.22 0.46
C ALA A 40 7.74 -5.46 0.06
N TYR A 41 6.81 -5.11 0.95
CA TYR A 41 5.37 -5.21 0.66
C TYR A 41 4.99 -4.35 -0.55
N ILE A 42 5.40 -3.08 -0.55
CA ILE A 42 5.10 -2.14 -1.64
C ILE A 42 5.68 -2.64 -2.96
N GLN A 43 6.93 -3.09 -2.95
CA GLN A 43 7.59 -3.58 -4.17
C GLN A 43 6.86 -4.79 -4.76
N THR A 44 6.44 -5.73 -3.94
CA THR A 44 5.69 -6.90 -4.40
C THR A 44 4.30 -6.50 -4.88
N ALA A 45 3.60 -5.64 -4.16
CA ALA A 45 2.27 -5.18 -4.56
C ALA A 45 2.32 -4.42 -5.89
N MET A 46 3.29 -3.52 -6.06
CA MET A 46 3.44 -2.77 -7.31
C MET A 46 3.85 -3.67 -8.47
N LYS A 47 4.68 -4.69 -8.21
CA LYS A 47 4.99 -5.69 -9.25
C LYS A 47 3.73 -6.42 -9.70
N GLY A 48 2.86 -6.75 -8.78
CA GLY A 48 1.56 -7.35 -9.09
C GLY A 48 0.69 -6.44 -9.97
N VAL A 49 0.66 -5.14 -9.67
CA VAL A 49 -0.05 -4.15 -10.48
C VAL A 49 0.54 -4.10 -11.90
N GLU A 50 1.86 -4.04 -12.02
CA GLU A 50 2.53 -4.05 -13.32
C GLU A 50 2.19 -5.30 -14.12
N ASN A 51 2.20 -6.48 -13.49
CA ASN A 51 1.84 -7.74 -14.14
C ASN A 51 0.40 -7.69 -14.69
N CYS A 52 -0.53 -7.15 -13.92
CA CYS A 52 -1.91 -6.99 -14.36
C CYS A 52 -2.02 -6.07 -15.58
N ILE A 53 -1.31 -4.94 -15.57
CA ILE A 53 -1.31 -3.99 -16.69
C ILE A 53 -0.72 -4.65 -17.94
N GLN A 54 0.37 -5.39 -17.81
CA GLN A 54 1.00 -6.10 -18.92
C GLN A 54 0.04 -7.13 -19.53
N ASP A 55 -0.81 -7.73 -18.72
CA ASP A 55 -1.80 -8.72 -19.17
C ASP A 55 -3.10 -8.08 -19.68
N GLY A 56 -3.12 -6.75 -19.84
CA GLY A 56 -4.23 -6.01 -20.42
C GLY A 56 -5.32 -5.59 -19.43
N ILE A 57 -5.11 -5.75 -18.14
CA ILE A 57 -6.06 -5.28 -17.13
C ILE A 57 -5.86 -3.78 -16.92
N PRO A 58 -6.89 -2.94 -17.14
CA PRO A 58 -6.74 -1.49 -17.06
C PRO A 58 -6.77 -0.98 -15.62
N VAL A 59 -5.67 -1.14 -14.90
CA VAL A 59 -5.48 -0.56 -13.57
C VAL A 59 -5.07 0.90 -13.76
N LYS A 60 -5.92 1.83 -13.31
CA LYS A 60 -5.78 3.27 -13.58
C LYS A 60 -5.10 4.04 -12.47
N GLY A 61 -4.98 3.47 -11.28
CA GLY A 61 -4.32 4.15 -10.17
C GLY A 61 -4.16 3.25 -8.96
N TYR A 62 -3.31 3.71 -8.06
CA TYR A 62 -2.98 3.01 -6.83
C TYR A 62 -2.84 4.03 -5.71
N MET A 63 -3.54 3.82 -4.62
CA MET A 63 -3.44 4.63 -3.41
C MET A 63 -3.02 3.75 -2.24
N TYR A 64 -1.93 4.16 -1.60
CA TYR A 64 -1.42 3.45 -0.43
C TYR A 64 -2.15 3.89 0.84
N TRP A 65 -2.53 2.94 1.67
CA TRP A 65 -3.00 3.22 3.02
C TRP A 65 -1.86 2.99 4.01
N SER A 66 -1.32 4.01 4.66
CA SER A 66 -1.75 5.40 4.63
C SER A 66 -0.54 6.32 4.53
N MET A 67 -0.79 7.61 4.27
CA MET A 67 0.29 8.60 4.22
C MET A 67 0.98 8.73 5.56
N MET A 68 0.22 8.89 6.63
CA MET A 68 0.75 9.07 7.99
C MET A 68 0.22 8.00 8.94
N ASP A 69 1.03 7.66 9.94
CA ASP A 69 0.56 6.82 11.04
C ASP A 69 -0.64 7.50 11.71
N ASN A 70 -1.70 6.71 11.95
CA ASN A 70 -2.95 7.26 12.45
C ASN A 70 -3.64 6.32 13.45
N PHE A 71 -4.88 6.62 13.79
CA PHE A 71 -5.69 5.87 14.74
C PHE A 71 -6.41 4.73 14.01
N GLU A 72 -6.05 3.48 14.35
CA GLU A 72 -6.64 2.28 13.75
C GLU A 72 -7.73 1.70 14.64
N TRP A 73 -8.84 2.41 14.71
CA TRP A 73 -10.05 1.96 15.42
C TRP A 73 -9.74 1.32 16.77
N GLN A 74 -10.13 0.06 16.95
CA GLN A 74 -9.91 -0.68 18.20
C GLN A 74 -8.45 -0.94 18.53
N LYS A 75 -7.55 -0.82 17.57
CA LYS A 75 -6.10 -1.00 17.75
C LYS A 75 -5.39 0.28 18.21
N GLY A 76 -6.10 1.40 18.23
CA GLY A 76 -5.54 2.68 18.64
C GLY A 76 -4.37 3.12 17.75
N PHE A 77 -3.32 3.66 18.37
CA PHE A 77 -2.12 4.10 17.65
C PHE A 77 -1.03 3.04 17.54
N GLY A 78 -1.31 1.80 17.96
CA GLY A 78 -0.32 0.73 17.95
C GLY A 78 -0.06 0.10 16.58
N MET A 79 -0.97 0.31 15.62
CA MET A 79 -0.85 -0.23 14.27
C MET A 79 -0.35 0.87 13.34
N THR A 80 0.90 0.75 12.87
CA THR A 80 1.53 1.78 12.05
C THR A 80 1.49 1.41 10.58
N PHE A 81 0.57 2.04 9.84
CA PHE A 81 0.40 1.86 8.40
C PHE A 81 1.14 2.93 7.58
N GLY A 82 1.54 4.03 8.20
CA GLY A 82 1.98 5.22 7.49
C GLY A 82 3.32 5.08 6.77
N LEU A 83 3.46 5.85 5.71
CA LEU A 83 4.74 6.11 5.04
C LEU A 83 5.52 7.21 5.78
N ILE A 84 4.84 7.92 6.68
CA ILE A 84 5.36 9.00 7.52
C ILE A 84 5.00 8.68 8.97
N SER A 85 5.99 8.67 9.85
CA SER A 85 5.73 8.51 11.28
C SER A 85 5.29 9.83 11.90
N VAL A 86 4.48 9.75 12.96
CA VAL A 86 4.01 10.91 13.70
C VAL A 86 4.33 10.73 15.19
N ASP A 87 5.11 11.65 15.75
CA ASP A 87 5.31 11.72 17.18
C ASP A 87 4.06 12.33 17.82
N ARG A 88 3.34 11.56 18.64
CA ARG A 88 2.07 12.02 19.20
C ARG A 88 2.22 13.12 20.24
N THR A 89 3.40 13.25 20.82
CA THR A 89 3.68 14.31 21.81
C THR A 89 3.97 15.65 21.14
N THR A 90 4.82 15.64 20.10
CA THR A 90 5.30 16.87 19.45
C THR A 90 4.60 17.15 18.12
N GLN A 91 3.88 16.18 17.57
CA GLN A 91 3.28 16.20 16.23
C GLN A 91 4.33 16.31 15.12
N THR A 92 5.58 15.97 15.40
CA THR A 92 6.64 15.92 14.40
C THR A 92 6.38 14.76 13.42
N ARG A 93 6.47 15.05 12.13
CA ARG A 93 6.31 14.06 11.06
C ARG A 93 7.67 13.75 10.47
N THR A 94 7.95 12.45 10.32
CA THR A 94 9.23 11.98 9.79
C THR A 94 8.97 10.97 8.67
N ALA A 95 9.48 11.26 7.47
CA ALA A 95 9.34 10.37 6.33
C ALA A 95 10.10 9.06 6.58
N LYS A 96 9.46 7.95 6.27
CA LYS A 96 10.10 6.63 6.30
C LYS A 96 10.68 6.32 4.92
N PRO A 97 11.68 5.42 4.80
CA PRO A 97 12.22 5.02 3.50
C PRO A 97 11.16 4.56 2.50
N SER A 98 10.10 3.92 2.97
CA SER A 98 8.99 3.46 2.14
C SER A 98 8.30 4.59 1.36
N LEU A 99 8.28 5.81 1.89
CA LEU A 99 7.73 6.96 1.17
C LEU A 99 8.48 7.21 -0.15
N THR A 100 9.81 7.19 -0.10
CA THR A 100 10.65 7.37 -1.29
C THR A 100 10.49 6.21 -2.27
N VAL A 101 10.42 4.98 -1.75
CA VAL A 101 10.23 3.79 -2.60
C VAL A 101 8.93 3.90 -3.39
N LEU A 102 7.82 4.22 -2.73
CA LEU A 102 6.55 4.39 -3.42
C LEU A 102 6.60 5.57 -4.40
N GLY A 103 7.18 6.70 -3.99
CA GLY A 103 7.31 7.88 -4.83
C GLY A 103 8.06 7.63 -6.14
N ASN A 104 9.01 6.70 -6.15
CA ASN A 104 9.77 6.37 -7.34
C ASN A 104 8.92 5.73 -8.46
N TYR A 105 7.78 5.13 -8.11
CA TYR A 105 6.86 4.57 -9.11
C TYR A 105 6.09 5.63 -9.89
N THR A 106 6.15 6.89 -9.46
CA THR A 106 5.45 8.01 -10.13
C THR A 106 6.33 8.72 -11.17
N LYS A 107 7.55 8.25 -11.36
CA LYS A 107 8.53 8.87 -12.28
C LYS A 107 8.58 8.18 -13.63
#